data_fe2bc97e9100bd503d151c8829b4fbf9
#
_entry.id   fe2bc97e9100bd503d151c8829b4fbf9
#
_cell.length_a   1.000
_cell.length_b   1.000
_cell.length_c   1.000
_cell.angle_alpha   90.00
_cell.angle_beta   90.00
_cell.angle_gamma   90.00
#
_symmetry.space_group_name_H-M   'P 1'
#
loop_
_entity.id
_entity.type
_entity.pdbx_description
1 polymer ?
#
loop_
_entity_poly.entity_id
_entity_poly.type
_entity_poly.pdbx_seq_one_letter_code
_entity_poly.pdbx_strand_id
1 'polypeptide(L)'
;MGRQKLTMDGNNAAGHVSYAFTDVAAIYPITPSSVMAEVTDSWSTAGRKNIFGQEVKVVEMQSEAGAAGAVHGSLAAGACTTTYTASQGLLLMIPNMYKIAGELLPSVIHVSARALATHALSIFGDHSDIYACRQTGYAMLCSTNPQEVMDLGAVAHLSTYEARVPFLHFFDGFRTSHEIQKIEVWDYETLDKMLDHEAVDAFRNRALNPEKPVLHGTAQNPDIFFQAREASNKYYEATPAIVQKYMDKVNAEIGTDYKLFNYYGAPDAEQVIIAMGSVCDTIEETIDYMLAQGKKLSLIHISEPTRRTPIS
;
A
#
# COMPACT_ATOMS: atom_id res chain seq x y z
N MET A 1 8.31 -23.04 -13.54
CA MET A 1 7.66 -22.45 -14.74
C MET A 1 7.73 -20.94 -14.56
N GLY A 2 8.04 -20.15 -15.61
CA GLY A 2 8.02 -18.68 -15.47
C GLY A 2 6.62 -18.17 -15.18
N ARG A 3 6.52 -17.06 -14.43
CA ARG A 3 5.25 -16.38 -14.14
C ARG A 3 4.53 -16.00 -15.45
N GLN A 4 3.21 -15.98 -15.43
CA GLN A 4 2.42 -15.52 -16.58
C GLN A 4 2.71 -14.03 -16.84
N LYS A 5 2.94 -13.68 -18.11
CA LYS A 5 3.06 -12.28 -18.54
C LYS A 5 1.74 -11.79 -19.12
N LEU A 6 1.23 -10.70 -18.55
CA LEU A 6 0.02 -10.04 -19.05
C LEU A 6 0.31 -8.56 -19.33
N THR A 7 -0.43 -8.00 -20.27
CA THR A 7 -0.41 -6.56 -20.55
C THR A 7 -1.49 -5.89 -19.71
N MET A 8 -1.08 -4.98 -18.82
CA MET A 8 -1.99 -4.25 -17.95
C MET A 8 -1.39 -2.94 -17.47
N ASP A 9 -2.20 -2.07 -16.91
CA ASP A 9 -1.77 -0.84 -16.25
C ASP A 9 -1.57 -1.01 -14.74
N GLY A 10 -1.07 0.04 -14.07
CA GLY A 10 -0.83 0.01 -12.64
C GLY A 10 -2.10 -0.19 -11.80
N ASN A 11 -3.23 0.37 -12.21
CA ASN A 11 -4.50 0.15 -11.50
C ASN A 11 -4.94 -1.32 -11.56
N ASN A 12 -4.84 -1.95 -12.73
CA ASN A 12 -5.15 -3.38 -12.88
C ASN A 12 -4.17 -4.25 -12.08
N ALA A 13 -2.90 -3.88 -12.03
CA ALA A 13 -1.89 -4.56 -11.23
C ALA A 13 -2.20 -4.48 -9.73
N ALA A 14 -2.53 -3.29 -9.22
CA ALA A 14 -2.94 -3.09 -7.82
C ALA A 14 -4.25 -3.83 -7.51
N GLY A 15 -5.24 -3.75 -8.40
CA GLY A 15 -6.50 -4.49 -8.28
C GLY A 15 -6.27 -6.00 -8.19
N HIS A 16 -5.41 -6.55 -9.06
CA HIS A 16 -5.11 -7.98 -9.08
C HIS A 16 -4.50 -8.46 -7.76
N VAL A 17 -3.48 -7.76 -7.28
CA VAL A 17 -2.79 -8.19 -6.06
C VAL A 17 -3.63 -7.95 -4.81
N SER A 18 -4.34 -6.83 -4.73
CA SER A 18 -5.20 -6.54 -3.58
C SER A 18 -6.38 -7.51 -3.47
N TYR A 19 -6.97 -7.90 -4.61
CA TYR A 19 -8.06 -8.89 -4.64
C TYR A 19 -7.66 -10.21 -3.96
N ALA A 20 -6.42 -10.64 -4.13
CA ALA A 20 -5.92 -11.88 -3.52
C ALA A 20 -6.07 -11.89 -1.98
N PHE A 21 -5.85 -10.76 -1.33
CA PHE A 21 -5.78 -10.65 0.14
C PHE A 21 -7.04 -10.03 0.77
N THR A 22 -8.09 -9.78 0.00
CA THR A 22 -9.23 -8.98 0.45
C THR A 22 -10.48 -9.83 0.64
N ASP A 23 -11.11 -9.75 1.82
CA ASP A 23 -12.45 -10.27 2.07
C ASP A 23 -13.52 -9.22 1.72
N VAL A 24 -13.26 -7.96 2.05
CA VAL A 24 -14.17 -6.81 1.84
C VAL A 24 -13.43 -5.65 1.20
N ALA A 25 -13.96 -5.13 0.11
CA ALA A 25 -13.55 -3.86 -0.49
C ALA A 25 -14.64 -2.81 -0.28
N ALA A 26 -14.38 -1.82 0.56
CA ALA A 26 -15.28 -0.69 0.74
C ALA A 26 -14.79 0.46 -0.14
N ILE A 27 -15.59 0.88 -1.11
CA ILE A 27 -15.17 1.76 -2.19
C ILE A 27 -16.02 3.02 -2.30
N TYR A 28 -15.41 4.07 -2.81
CA TYR A 28 -16.08 5.21 -3.45
C TYR A 28 -15.16 5.67 -4.58
N PRO A 29 -15.50 5.34 -5.84
CA PRO A 29 -14.59 5.55 -6.98
C PRO A 29 -14.23 7.01 -7.20
N ILE A 30 -12.95 7.28 -7.40
CA ILE A 30 -12.40 8.60 -7.72
C ILE A 30 -11.27 8.47 -8.75
N THR A 31 -11.27 9.35 -9.78
CA THR A 31 -10.19 9.40 -10.77
C THR A 31 -8.86 9.84 -10.14
N PRO A 32 -7.71 9.18 -10.43
CA PRO A 32 -7.49 8.10 -11.40
C PRO A 32 -7.57 6.68 -10.84
N SER A 33 -8.02 6.46 -9.60
CA SER A 33 -8.03 5.18 -8.92
C SER A 33 -9.27 4.30 -9.19
N SER A 34 -10.28 4.83 -9.88
CA SER A 34 -11.58 4.17 -10.11
C SER A 34 -11.45 2.76 -10.68
N VAL A 35 -10.51 2.55 -11.60
CA VAL A 35 -10.30 1.26 -12.27
C VAL A 35 -10.01 0.13 -11.28
N MET A 36 -9.30 0.39 -10.18
CA MET A 36 -9.05 -0.63 -9.14
C MET A 36 -10.35 -1.14 -8.52
N ALA A 37 -11.29 -0.24 -8.23
CA ALA A 37 -12.60 -0.58 -7.70
C ALA A 37 -13.46 -1.32 -8.74
N GLU A 38 -13.48 -0.84 -9.98
CA GLU A 38 -14.24 -1.41 -11.09
C GLU A 38 -13.82 -2.85 -11.42
N VAL A 39 -12.51 -3.12 -11.50
CA VAL A 39 -12.03 -4.49 -11.76
C VAL A 39 -12.29 -5.42 -10.58
N THR A 40 -12.18 -4.92 -9.35
CA THR A 40 -12.50 -5.69 -8.13
C THR A 40 -13.96 -6.11 -8.13
N ASP A 41 -14.89 -5.20 -8.45
CA ASP A 41 -16.32 -5.48 -8.55
C ASP A 41 -16.62 -6.47 -9.69
N SER A 42 -16.02 -6.25 -10.86
CA SER A 42 -16.19 -7.12 -12.01
C SER A 42 -15.71 -8.55 -11.72
N TRP A 43 -14.56 -8.72 -11.06
CA TRP A 43 -14.05 -10.04 -10.71
C TRP A 43 -14.87 -10.72 -9.61
N SER A 44 -15.35 -9.96 -8.64
CA SER A 44 -16.27 -10.45 -7.62
C SER A 44 -17.57 -10.99 -8.25
N THR A 45 -18.20 -10.19 -9.11
CA THR A 45 -19.42 -10.58 -9.83
C THR A 45 -19.20 -11.79 -10.75
N ALA A 46 -17.99 -11.94 -11.30
CA ALA A 46 -17.61 -13.12 -12.10
C ALA A 46 -17.30 -14.37 -11.25
N GLY A 47 -17.38 -14.31 -9.93
CA GLY A 47 -17.15 -15.43 -9.03
C GLY A 47 -15.68 -15.75 -8.76
N ARG A 48 -14.75 -14.81 -9.05
CA ARG A 48 -13.32 -15.00 -8.76
C ARG A 48 -13.11 -15.16 -7.25
N LYS A 49 -12.28 -16.12 -6.87
CA LYS A 49 -11.93 -16.36 -5.46
C LYS A 49 -10.61 -15.68 -5.10
N ASN A 50 -10.56 -15.14 -3.88
CA ASN A 50 -9.32 -14.70 -3.23
C ASN A 50 -8.52 -15.91 -2.70
N ILE A 51 -7.37 -15.67 -2.06
CA ILE A 51 -6.54 -16.74 -1.47
C ILE A 51 -7.24 -17.49 -0.32
N PHE A 52 -8.25 -16.88 0.29
CA PHE A 52 -9.05 -17.49 1.37
C PHE A 52 -10.25 -18.31 0.81
N GLY A 53 -10.35 -18.46 -0.52
CA GLY A 53 -11.41 -19.22 -1.19
C GLY A 53 -12.77 -18.51 -1.24
N GLN A 54 -12.81 -17.20 -1.00
CA GLN A 54 -14.04 -16.39 -0.97
C GLN A 54 -14.08 -15.40 -2.14
N GLU A 55 -15.27 -15.00 -2.56
CA GLU A 55 -15.46 -13.82 -3.40
C GLU A 55 -15.32 -12.57 -2.55
N VAL A 56 -14.67 -11.54 -3.08
CA VAL A 56 -14.53 -10.25 -2.39
C VAL A 56 -15.90 -9.60 -2.28
N LYS A 57 -16.32 -9.24 -1.08
CA LYS A 57 -17.54 -8.45 -0.90
C LYS A 57 -17.25 -6.98 -1.20
N VAL A 58 -17.74 -6.50 -2.32
CA VAL A 58 -17.62 -5.08 -2.69
C VAL A 58 -18.80 -4.30 -2.11
N VAL A 59 -18.51 -3.18 -1.45
CA VAL A 59 -19.51 -2.28 -0.87
C VAL A 59 -19.21 -0.86 -1.32
N GLU A 60 -20.06 -0.30 -2.17
CA GLU A 60 -19.96 1.09 -2.59
C GLU A 60 -20.65 1.99 -1.55
N MET A 61 -19.92 3.00 -1.11
CA MET A 61 -20.36 3.97 -0.10
C MET A 61 -20.77 5.28 -0.77
N GLN A 62 -21.15 6.28 0.02
CA GLN A 62 -21.61 7.59 -0.49
C GLN A 62 -20.54 8.67 -0.42
N SER A 63 -19.38 8.36 0.14
CA SER A 63 -18.19 9.20 0.19
C SER A 63 -16.98 8.39 0.63
N GLU A 64 -15.79 8.91 0.40
CA GLU A 64 -14.54 8.28 0.88
C GLU A 64 -14.49 8.22 2.41
N ALA A 65 -15.05 9.21 3.11
CA ALA A 65 -15.18 9.15 4.58
C ALA A 65 -16.07 7.98 5.02
N GLY A 66 -17.16 7.74 4.28
CA GLY A 66 -18.03 6.58 4.49
C GLY A 66 -17.30 5.26 4.20
N ALA A 67 -16.56 5.20 3.09
CA ALA A 67 -15.73 4.05 2.75
C ALA A 67 -14.69 3.74 3.85
N ALA A 68 -13.98 4.75 4.34
CA ALA A 68 -13.02 4.60 5.43
C ALA A 68 -13.68 4.14 6.74
N GLY A 69 -14.90 4.61 7.04
CA GLY A 69 -15.69 4.13 8.17
C GLY A 69 -16.08 2.66 8.03
N ALA A 70 -16.48 2.24 6.82
CA ALA A 70 -16.78 0.84 6.51
C ALA A 70 -15.53 -0.03 6.60
N VAL A 71 -14.37 0.44 6.11
CA VAL A 71 -13.07 -0.23 6.28
C VAL A 71 -12.76 -0.44 7.75
N HIS A 72 -12.87 0.61 8.58
CA HIS A 72 -12.59 0.51 10.01
C HIS A 72 -13.50 -0.51 10.71
N GLY A 73 -14.82 -0.45 10.46
CA GLY A 73 -15.78 -1.40 11.03
C GLY A 73 -15.55 -2.85 10.58
N SER A 74 -15.25 -3.05 9.31
CA SER A 74 -14.94 -4.35 8.72
C SER A 74 -13.66 -4.97 9.32
N LEU A 75 -12.59 -4.18 9.46
CA LEU A 75 -11.36 -4.59 10.14
C LEU A 75 -11.58 -4.94 11.60
N ALA A 76 -12.37 -4.13 12.33
CA ALA A 76 -12.73 -4.41 13.71
C ALA A 76 -13.53 -5.72 13.86
N ALA A 77 -14.29 -6.09 12.83
CA ALA A 77 -15.01 -7.38 12.75
C ALA A 77 -14.11 -8.55 12.26
N GLY A 78 -12.83 -8.31 11.95
CA GLY A 78 -11.86 -9.34 11.59
C GLY A 78 -11.80 -9.70 10.11
N ALA A 79 -12.43 -8.92 9.23
CA ALA A 79 -12.33 -9.13 7.79
C ALA A 79 -11.10 -8.42 7.22
N CYS A 80 -10.33 -9.10 6.37
CA CYS A 80 -9.25 -8.52 5.60
C CYS A 80 -9.81 -7.49 4.62
N THR A 81 -9.53 -6.21 4.83
CA THR A 81 -10.26 -5.13 4.16
C THR A 81 -9.31 -4.17 3.44
N THR A 82 -9.69 -3.80 2.23
CA THR A 82 -8.94 -2.90 1.34
C THR A 82 -9.86 -1.80 0.81
N THR A 83 -9.28 -0.66 0.42
CA THR A 83 -9.95 0.41 -0.31
C THR A 83 -9.00 1.08 -1.29
N TYR A 84 -9.57 1.82 -2.25
CA TYR A 84 -8.88 2.49 -3.34
C TYR A 84 -9.30 3.95 -3.37
N THR A 85 -8.34 4.87 -3.50
CA THR A 85 -8.66 6.30 -3.47
C THR A 85 -7.58 7.17 -4.11
N ALA A 86 -7.78 8.48 -4.12
CA ALA A 86 -6.86 9.49 -4.60
C ALA A 86 -7.20 10.87 -4.01
N SER A 87 -6.22 11.79 -3.94
CA SER A 87 -6.42 13.24 -3.75
C SER A 87 -7.34 13.57 -2.55
N GLN A 88 -8.36 14.42 -2.76
CA GLN A 88 -9.32 14.81 -1.71
C GLN A 88 -10.00 13.61 -1.06
N GLY A 89 -10.23 12.53 -1.82
CA GLY A 89 -10.79 11.30 -1.28
C GLY A 89 -9.92 10.71 -0.18
N LEU A 90 -8.61 10.66 -0.40
CA LEU A 90 -7.66 10.22 0.63
C LEU A 90 -7.69 11.15 1.86
N LEU A 91 -7.79 12.47 1.65
CA LEU A 91 -7.89 13.42 2.76
C LEU A 91 -9.16 13.21 3.60
N LEU A 92 -10.27 12.85 2.99
CA LEU A 92 -11.52 12.54 3.70
C LEU A 92 -11.39 11.26 4.56
N MET A 93 -10.44 10.40 4.27
CA MET A 93 -10.18 9.17 5.04
C MET A 93 -9.31 9.42 6.28
N ILE A 94 -8.58 10.54 6.37
CA ILE A 94 -7.58 10.82 7.42
C ILE A 94 -8.09 10.55 8.84
N PRO A 95 -9.28 10.98 9.29
CA PRO A 95 -9.75 10.72 10.65
C PRO A 95 -9.84 9.22 10.96
N ASN A 96 -10.30 8.41 10.01
CA ASN A 96 -10.36 6.97 10.17
C ASN A 96 -8.97 6.31 10.04
N MET A 97 -8.06 6.86 9.23
CA MET A 97 -6.68 6.37 9.14
C MET A 97 -5.99 6.47 10.51
N TYR A 98 -6.13 7.57 11.24
CA TYR A 98 -5.62 7.68 12.62
C TYR A 98 -6.19 6.60 13.54
N LYS A 99 -7.48 6.28 13.41
CA LYS A 99 -8.14 5.24 14.20
C LYS A 99 -7.60 3.86 13.86
N ILE A 100 -7.57 3.51 12.58
CA ILE A 100 -7.10 2.20 12.08
C ILE A 100 -5.64 1.96 12.51
N ALA A 101 -4.78 2.97 12.33
CA ALA A 101 -3.38 2.89 12.74
C ALA A 101 -3.21 2.81 14.27
N GLY A 102 -3.95 3.63 15.03
CA GLY A 102 -3.91 3.64 16.50
C GLY A 102 -4.41 2.34 17.13
N GLU A 103 -5.34 1.66 16.48
CA GLU A 103 -5.88 0.35 16.90
C GLU A 103 -5.04 -0.83 16.37
N LEU A 104 -3.96 -0.58 15.63
CA LEU A 104 -3.07 -1.58 15.05
C LEU A 104 -3.82 -2.61 14.19
N LEU A 105 -4.75 -2.10 13.36
CA LEU A 105 -5.55 -2.91 12.44
C LEU A 105 -4.83 -3.03 11.09
N PRO A 106 -4.52 -4.25 10.63
CA PRO A 106 -3.82 -4.47 9.37
C PRO A 106 -4.75 -4.18 8.18
N SER A 107 -4.33 -3.30 7.28
CA SER A 107 -5.05 -3.01 6.03
C SER A 107 -4.11 -2.39 5.01
N VAL A 108 -4.53 -2.36 3.75
CA VAL A 108 -3.84 -1.63 2.70
C VAL A 108 -4.82 -0.70 1.99
N ILE A 109 -4.44 0.57 1.88
CA ILE A 109 -5.09 1.53 0.98
C ILE A 109 -4.21 1.66 -0.24
N HIS A 110 -4.75 1.40 -1.44
CA HIS A 110 -4.05 1.65 -2.69
C HIS A 110 -4.44 3.03 -3.23
N VAL A 111 -3.44 3.82 -3.59
CA VAL A 111 -3.62 5.21 -4.01
C VAL A 111 -2.96 5.46 -5.35
N SER A 112 -3.75 5.85 -6.35
CA SER A 112 -3.22 6.49 -7.55
C SER A 112 -3.05 7.97 -7.25
N ALA A 113 -1.86 8.35 -6.75
CA ALA A 113 -1.58 9.66 -6.19
C ALA A 113 -1.89 10.80 -7.17
N ARG A 114 -2.64 11.80 -6.72
CA ARG A 114 -3.15 12.89 -7.54
C ARG A 114 -3.04 14.22 -6.81
N ALA A 115 -2.73 15.29 -7.56
CA ALA A 115 -2.72 16.66 -7.05
C ALA A 115 -4.00 17.01 -6.28
N LEU A 116 -3.84 17.70 -5.15
CA LEU A 116 -4.97 18.25 -4.42
C LEU A 116 -5.57 19.43 -5.19
N ALA A 117 -6.91 19.47 -5.27
CA ALA A 117 -7.59 20.62 -5.82
C ALA A 117 -7.42 21.83 -4.91
N THR A 118 -6.97 22.95 -5.49
CA THR A 118 -6.81 24.23 -4.83
C THR A 118 -7.57 25.31 -5.59
N HIS A 119 -6.88 26.20 -6.32
CA HIS A 119 -7.52 27.18 -7.21
C HIS A 119 -8.14 26.53 -8.45
N ALA A 120 -7.69 25.33 -8.81
CA ALA A 120 -8.19 24.53 -9.92
C ALA A 120 -8.01 23.05 -9.59
N LEU A 121 -8.72 22.19 -10.33
CA LEU A 121 -8.55 20.75 -10.32
C LEU A 121 -7.44 20.34 -11.28
N SER A 122 -6.49 19.53 -10.83
CA SER A 122 -5.60 18.74 -11.68
C SER A 122 -5.78 17.26 -11.36
N ILE A 123 -5.95 16.43 -12.40
CA ILE A 123 -6.14 14.98 -12.24
C ILE A 123 -4.82 14.21 -12.37
N PHE A 124 -3.72 14.89 -12.71
CA PHE A 124 -2.42 14.26 -12.91
C PHE A 124 -1.68 13.94 -11.60
N GLY A 125 -0.68 13.06 -11.70
CA GLY A 125 0.12 12.59 -10.60
C GLY A 125 0.82 13.70 -9.82
N ASP A 126 0.72 13.63 -8.51
CA ASP A 126 1.34 14.53 -7.54
C ASP A 126 1.24 13.84 -6.17
N HIS A 127 2.20 14.07 -5.29
CA HIS A 127 2.24 13.41 -3.97
C HIS A 127 1.70 14.30 -2.83
N SER A 128 1.01 15.40 -3.11
CA SER A 128 0.45 16.28 -2.07
C SER A 128 -0.58 15.57 -1.19
N ASP A 129 -1.37 14.66 -1.76
CA ASP A 129 -2.33 13.83 -1.03
C ASP A 129 -1.62 12.84 -0.08
N ILE A 130 -0.56 12.19 -0.55
CA ILE A 130 0.27 11.27 0.23
C ILE A 130 0.95 12.02 1.39
N TYR A 131 1.57 13.17 1.10
CA TYR A 131 2.23 13.99 2.11
C TYR A 131 1.26 14.48 3.20
N ALA A 132 0.00 14.75 2.87
CA ALA A 132 -1.02 15.08 3.85
C ALA A 132 -1.29 13.95 4.85
N CYS A 133 -1.10 12.69 4.43
CA CYS A 133 -1.34 11.50 5.24
C CYS A 133 -0.13 11.00 6.04
N ARG A 134 1.06 11.59 5.86
CA ARG A 134 2.32 11.11 6.46
C ARG A 134 2.33 11.01 7.99
N GLN A 135 1.39 11.65 8.68
CA GLN A 135 1.29 11.66 10.14
C GLN A 135 0.22 10.70 10.69
N THR A 136 -0.52 10.02 9.82
CA THR A 136 -1.65 9.17 10.24
C THR A 136 -1.23 7.88 10.93
N GLY A 137 0.04 7.47 10.78
CA GLY A 137 0.55 6.21 11.30
C GLY A 137 0.50 5.06 10.31
N TYR A 138 0.13 5.31 9.06
CA TYR A 138 0.26 4.34 7.98
C TYR A 138 1.72 4.21 7.54
N ALA A 139 2.21 2.99 7.39
CA ALA A 139 3.44 2.72 6.65
C ALA A 139 3.19 2.98 5.17
N MET A 140 4.21 3.44 4.45
CA MET A 140 4.06 3.87 3.06
C MET A 140 4.96 3.04 2.15
N LEU A 141 4.42 2.59 1.00
CA LEU A 141 5.20 1.99 -0.07
C LEU A 141 4.89 2.70 -1.39
N CYS A 142 5.94 3.12 -2.08
CA CYS A 142 5.86 3.81 -3.36
C CYS A 142 6.31 2.89 -4.49
N SER A 143 5.51 2.79 -5.54
CA SER A 143 5.84 2.03 -6.75
C SER A 143 6.06 2.97 -7.93
N THR A 144 7.06 2.66 -8.75
CA THR A 144 7.50 3.48 -9.89
C THR A 144 6.71 3.15 -11.16
N ASN A 145 6.52 1.87 -11.45
CA ASN A 145 5.92 1.37 -12.68
C ASN A 145 4.94 0.22 -12.40
N PRO A 146 4.16 -0.26 -13.37
CA PRO A 146 3.16 -1.32 -13.18
C PRO A 146 3.72 -2.64 -12.64
N GLN A 147 4.98 -3.00 -12.94
CA GLN A 147 5.59 -4.19 -12.37
C GLN A 147 5.83 -4.02 -10.87
N GLU A 148 6.37 -2.88 -10.46
CA GLU A 148 6.53 -2.57 -9.04
C GLU A 148 5.20 -2.47 -8.30
N VAL A 149 4.14 -1.95 -8.95
CA VAL A 149 2.79 -1.94 -8.35
C VAL A 149 2.32 -3.35 -8.04
N MET A 150 2.55 -4.31 -8.95
CA MET A 150 2.23 -5.72 -8.75
C MET A 150 3.03 -6.33 -7.58
N ASP A 151 4.32 -6.03 -7.50
CA ASP A 151 5.24 -6.68 -6.57
C ASP A 151 5.23 -6.02 -5.19
N LEU A 152 5.33 -4.69 -5.11
CA LEU A 152 5.28 -3.96 -3.84
C LEU A 152 3.86 -3.90 -3.26
N GLY A 153 2.83 -3.97 -4.10
CA GLY A 153 1.47 -4.20 -3.64
C GLY A 153 1.33 -5.52 -2.86
N ALA A 154 1.97 -6.59 -3.34
CA ALA A 154 2.05 -7.85 -2.60
C ALA A 154 2.82 -7.68 -1.28
N VAL A 155 3.98 -7.00 -1.30
CA VAL A 155 4.76 -6.71 -0.08
C VAL A 155 3.92 -5.96 0.95
N ALA A 156 3.12 -4.96 0.55
CA ALA A 156 2.24 -4.22 1.46
C ALA A 156 1.24 -5.15 2.17
N HIS A 157 0.55 -6.02 1.40
CA HIS A 157 -0.42 -6.95 1.96
C HIS A 157 0.22 -8.03 2.84
N LEU A 158 1.36 -8.56 2.44
CA LEU A 158 2.10 -9.55 3.24
C LEU A 158 2.62 -8.94 4.56
N SER A 159 3.10 -7.70 4.51
CA SER A 159 3.71 -7.03 5.66
C SER A 159 2.69 -6.57 6.70
N THR A 160 1.51 -6.10 6.28
CA THR A 160 0.55 -5.45 7.19
C THR A 160 0.08 -6.36 8.31
N TYR A 161 -0.10 -7.66 8.07
CA TYR A 161 -0.57 -8.61 9.08
C TYR A 161 0.48 -8.88 10.15
N GLU A 162 1.73 -9.13 9.75
CA GLU A 162 2.83 -9.38 10.67
C GLU A 162 3.21 -8.12 11.45
N ALA A 163 3.31 -6.98 10.76
CA ALA A 163 3.63 -5.69 11.36
C ALA A 163 2.51 -5.16 12.26
N ARG A 164 1.26 -5.53 12.04
CA ARG A 164 0.07 -4.92 12.65
C ARG A 164 -0.02 -3.41 12.41
N VAL A 165 0.60 -2.94 11.35
CA VAL A 165 0.59 -1.54 10.91
C VAL A 165 -0.12 -1.49 9.57
N PRO A 166 -1.08 -0.59 9.36
CA PRO A 166 -1.73 -0.43 8.06
C PRO A 166 -0.79 0.24 7.06
N PHE A 167 -0.97 -0.07 5.77
CA PHE A 167 -0.14 0.43 4.69
C PHE A 167 -0.89 1.34 3.73
N LEU A 168 -0.21 2.38 3.28
CA LEU A 168 -0.56 3.20 2.14
C LEU A 168 0.38 2.80 1.00
N HIS A 169 -0.11 2.00 0.06
CA HIS A 169 0.60 1.67 -1.17
C HIS A 169 0.19 2.64 -2.26
N PHE A 170 1.13 3.39 -2.81
CA PHE A 170 0.83 4.44 -3.77
C PHE A 170 1.76 4.42 -4.98
N PHE A 171 1.27 4.99 -6.05
CA PHE A 171 1.96 5.17 -7.32
C PHE A 171 1.36 6.35 -8.07
N ASP A 172 2.09 6.90 -9.03
CA ASP A 172 1.69 8.14 -9.71
C ASP A 172 0.43 7.97 -10.54
N GLY A 173 -0.56 8.82 -10.28
CA GLY A 173 -1.79 8.91 -11.04
C GLY A 173 -1.53 9.31 -12.50
N PHE A 174 -2.21 8.69 -13.44
CA PHE A 174 -2.05 8.75 -14.88
C PHE A 174 -0.71 8.29 -15.43
N ARG A 175 0.39 8.53 -14.76
CA ARG A 175 1.69 7.99 -15.14
C ARG A 175 1.68 6.47 -14.95
N THR A 176 1.96 6.00 -13.75
CA THR A 176 1.98 4.57 -13.43
C THR A 176 0.59 3.93 -13.48
N SER A 177 -0.45 4.63 -12.99
CA SER A 177 -1.80 4.06 -12.87
C SER A 177 -2.44 3.68 -14.21
N HIS A 178 -2.10 4.37 -15.30
CA HIS A 178 -2.63 4.15 -16.65
C HIS A 178 -1.53 3.80 -17.66
N GLU A 179 -0.30 3.62 -17.22
CA GLU A 179 0.77 3.16 -18.08
C GLU A 179 0.58 1.67 -18.38
N ILE A 180 0.51 1.33 -19.67
CA ILE A 180 0.32 -0.04 -20.10
C ILE A 180 1.68 -0.69 -20.32
N GLN A 181 1.98 -1.71 -19.53
CA GLN A 181 3.19 -2.51 -19.65
C GLN A 181 2.88 -4.01 -19.73
N LYS A 182 3.80 -4.78 -20.28
CA LYS A 182 3.76 -6.23 -20.21
C LYS A 182 4.53 -6.69 -18.98
N ILE A 183 3.80 -7.04 -17.93
CA ILE A 183 4.35 -7.39 -16.62
C ILE A 183 4.18 -8.87 -16.28
N GLU A 184 4.98 -9.36 -15.36
CA GLU A 184 4.83 -10.67 -14.74
C GLU A 184 3.81 -10.60 -13.60
N VAL A 185 2.83 -11.49 -13.62
CA VAL A 185 1.68 -11.44 -12.71
C VAL A 185 1.80 -12.56 -11.67
N TRP A 186 1.51 -12.24 -10.41
CA TRP A 186 1.44 -13.22 -9.34
C TRP A 186 0.25 -14.17 -9.55
N ASP A 187 0.51 -15.46 -9.45
CA ASP A 187 -0.56 -16.42 -9.20
C ASP A 187 -0.93 -16.44 -7.70
N TYR A 188 -2.18 -16.77 -7.40
CA TYR A 188 -2.69 -16.71 -6.04
C TYR A 188 -2.15 -17.83 -5.13
N GLU A 189 -1.72 -18.93 -5.69
CA GLU A 189 -1.10 -20.03 -4.93
C GLU A 189 0.27 -19.59 -4.38
N THR A 190 1.07 -18.88 -5.17
CA THR A 190 2.36 -18.34 -4.73
C THR A 190 2.17 -17.25 -3.67
N LEU A 191 1.20 -16.33 -3.85
CA LEU A 191 0.89 -15.32 -2.84
C LEU A 191 0.43 -15.96 -1.51
N ASP A 192 -0.40 -17.00 -1.58
CA ASP A 192 -0.87 -17.74 -0.41
C ASP A 192 0.28 -18.40 0.37
N LYS A 193 1.24 -19.00 -0.34
CA LYS A 193 2.44 -19.59 0.28
C LYS A 193 3.37 -18.57 0.95
N MET A 194 3.39 -17.33 0.47
CA MET A 194 4.20 -16.27 1.06
C MET A 194 3.55 -15.65 2.30
N LEU A 195 2.22 -15.76 2.43
CA LEU A 195 1.45 -15.15 3.52
C LEU A 195 1.76 -15.83 4.86
N ASP A 196 1.88 -15.04 5.91
CA ASP A 196 1.87 -15.52 7.28
C ASP A 196 0.43 -15.73 7.76
N HIS A 197 -0.06 -16.96 7.60
CA HIS A 197 -1.41 -17.34 8.01
C HIS A 197 -1.63 -17.24 9.53
N GLU A 198 -0.59 -17.46 10.34
CA GLU A 198 -0.69 -17.31 11.80
C GLU A 198 -0.94 -15.83 12.17
N ALA A 199 -0.31 -14.90 11.47
CA ALA A 199 -0.54 -13.47 11.67
C ALA A 199 -1.98 -13.06 11.27
N VAL A 200 -2.52 -13.62 10.17
CA VAL A 200 -3.91 -13.41 9.75
C VAL A 200 -4.88 -13.98 10.77
N ASP A 201 -4.65 -15.21 11.25
CA ASP A 201 -5.49 -15.84 12.27
C ASP A 201 -5.43 -15.08 13.59
N ALA A 202 -4.26 -14.60 13.98
CA ALA A 202 -4.09 -13.74 15.15
C ALA A 202 -4.85 -12.41 14.99
N PHE A 203 -4.91 -11.84 13.79
CA PHE A 203 -5.75 -10.67 13.50
C PHE A 203 -7.24 -11.01 13.67
N ARG A 204 -7.73 -12.06 13.01
CA ARG A 204 -9.13 -12.50 13.09
C ARG A 204 -9.55 -12.85 14.53
N ASN A 205 -8.66 -13.45 15.29
CA ASN A 205 -8.91 -13.79 16.71
C ASN A 205 -8.99 -12.58 17.66
N ARG A 206 -8.53 -11.41 17.23
CA ARG A 206 -8.67 -10.12 17.97
C ARG A 206 -9.92 -9.34 17.59
N ALA A 207 -10.70 -9.83 16.64
CA ALA A 207 -11.92 -9.20 16.20
C ALA A 207 -12.94 -9.04 17.33
N LEU A 208 -13.85 -8.07 17.17
CA LEU A 208 -14.99 -7.91 18.07
C LEU A 208 -15.84 -9.19 18.07
N ASN A 209 -15.94 -9.83 19.22
CA ASN A 209 -16.65 -11.09 19.40
C ASN A 209 -17.42 -11.07 20.72
N PRO A 210 -18.75 -11.31 20.72
CA PRO A 210 -19.55 -11.37 21.92
C PRO A 210 -19.09 -12.40 22.96
N GLU A 211 -18.47 -13.51 22.50
CA GLU A 211 -17.94 -14.56 23.39
C GLU A 211 -16.61 -14.16 24.05
N LYS A 212 -15.89 -13.19 23.46
CA LYS A 212 -14.64 -12.64 23.98
C LYS A 212 -14.71 -11.12 23.88
N PRO A 213 -15.52 -10.45 24.74
CA PRO A 213 -15.75 -9.02 24.59
C PRO A 213 -14.47 -8.23 24.86
N VAL A 214 -14.18 -7.27 23.98
CA VAL A 214 -13.09 -6.31 24.11
C VAL A 214 -13.63 -4.90 23.87
N LEU A 215 -12.98 -3.90 24.44
CA LEU A 215 -13.31 -2.50 24.21
C LEU A 215 -12.27 -1.86 23.29
N HIS A 216 -12.76 -1.27 22.22
CA HIS A 216 -11.95 -0.48 21.29
C HIS A 216 -12.47 0.97 21.24
N GLY A 217 -11.58 1.92 20.94
CA GLY A 217 -11.96 3.30 20.71
C GLY A 217 -12.56 4.02 21.91
N THR A 218 -12.23 3.62 23.13
CA THR A 218 -12.70 4.22 24.37
C THR A 218 -12.11 5.61 24.60
N ALA A 219 -12.77 6.43 25.44
CA ALA A 219 -12.15 7.64 25.98
C ALA A 219 -11.13 7.27 27.05
N GLN A 220 -9.96 7.85 27.01
CA GLN A 220 -8.86 7.62 27.95
C GLN A 220 -8.37 8.96 28.50
N ASN A 221 -8.00 8.97 29.80
CA ASN A 221 -7.31 10.11 30.39
C ASN A 221 -5.87 10.21 29.86
N PRO A 222 -5.21 11.38 29.93
CA PRO A 222 -3.91 11.63 29.32
C PRO A 222 -2.82 10.62 29.69
N ASP A 223 -2.80 10.17 30.93
CA ASP A 223 -1.83 9.18 31.45
C ASP A 223 -1.97 7.81 30.77
N ILE A 224 -3.19 7.29 30.68
CA ILE A 224 -3.48 6.01 30.01
C ILE A 224 -3.29 6.14 28.49
N PHE A 225 -3.75 7.25 27.91
CA PHE A 225 -3.59 7.52 26.48
C PHE A 225 -2.12 7.52 26.05
N PHE A 226 -1.27 8.20 26.83
CA PHE A 226 0.18 8.23 26.57
C PHE A 226 0.80 6.82 26.62
N GLN A 227 0.48 6.04 27.67
CA GLN A 227 0.98 4.67 27.79
C GLN A 227 0.57 3.78 26.61
N ALA A 228 -0.68 3.88 26.16
CA ALA A 228 -1.19 3.13 25.02
C ALA A 228 -0.48 3.52 23.71
N ARG A 229 -0.19 4.82 23.52
CA ARG A 229 0.57 5.33 22.38
C ARG A 229 2.01 4.83 22.42
N GLU A 230 2.67 4.86 23.57
CA GLU A 230 4.04 4.38 23.76
C GLU A 230 4.14 2.87 23.47
N ALA A 231 3.18 2.08 23.93
CA ALA A 231 3.15 0.63 23.71
C ALA A 231 3.04 0.24 22.22
N SER A 232 2.63 1.15 21.34
CA SER A 232 2.57 0.92 19.89
C SER A 232 3.93 1.01 19.20
N ASN A 233 4.95 1.66 19.80
CA ASN A 233 6.24 1.92 19.16
C ASN A 233 6.94 0.66 18.67
N LYS A 234 6.88 -0.43 19.42
CA LYS A 234 7.52 -1.72 19.05
C LYS A 234 7.06 -2.25 17.68
N TYR A 235 5.81 -1.97 17.27
CA TYR A 235 5.29 -2.40 15.98
C TYR A 235 5.86 -1.54 14.85
N TYR A 236 5.94 -0.22 15.06
CA TYR A 236 6.54 0.69 14.10
C TYR A 236 8.04 0.47 13.94
N GLU A 237 8.75 0.18 15.03
CA GLU A 237 10.19 -0.12 15.00
C GLU A 237 10.49 -1.42 14.24
N ALA A 238 9.60 -2.41 14.33
CA ALA A 238 9.75 -3.67 13.62
C ALA A 238 9.39 -3.58 12.13
N THR A 239 8.56 -2.62 11.74
CA THR A 239 7.97 -2.52 10.38
C THR A 239 9.03 -2.49 9.26
N PRO A 240 10.12 -1.70 9.31
CA PRO A 240 11.10 -1.69 8.22
C PRO A 240 11.75 -3.07 7.97
N ALA A 241 12.08 -3.79 9.05
CA ALA A 241 12.66 -5.13 8.93
C ALA A 241 11.65 -6.14 8.38
N ILE A 242 10.37 -6.03 8.74
CA ILE A 242 9.29 -6.87 8.21
C ILE A 242 9.10 -6.59 6.73
N VAL A 243 9.05 -5.32 6.31
CA VAL A 243 8.94 -4.96 4.89
C VAL A 243 10.11 -5.52 4.10
N GLN A 244 11.35 -5.34 4.57
CA GLN A 244 12.52 -5.89 3.90
C GLN A 244 12.46 -7.42 3.81
N LYS A 245 12.03 -8.11 4.86
CA LYS A 245 11.81 -9.58 4.84
C LYS A 245 10.88 -10.01 3.71
N TYR A 246 9.79 -9.28 3.48
CA TYR A 246 8.84 -9.62 2.39
C TYR A 246 9.36 -9.16 1.03
N MET A 247 10.10 -8.07 0.93
CA MET A 247 10.85 -7.73 -0.28
C MET A 247 11.83 -8.84 -0.63
N ASP A 248 12.57 -9.37 0.35
CA ASP A 248 13.53 -10.46 0.12
C ASP A 248 12.84 -11.75 -0.33
N LYS A 249 11.64 -12.07 0.18
CA LYS A 249 10.83 -13.20 -0.32
C LYS A 249 10.42 -13.00 -1.78
N VAL A 250 9.94 -11.80 -2.12
CA VAL A 250 9.59 -11.44 -3.49
C VAL A 250 10.83 -11.51 -4.40
N ASN A 251 11.94 -10.92 -3.98
CA ASN A 251 13.21 -10.95 -4.73
C ASN A 251 13.66 -12.39 -5.02
N ALA A 252 13.57 -13.29 -4.03
CA ALA A 252 13.94 -14.69 -4.19
C ALA A 252 13.05 -15.44 -5.20
N GLU A 253 11.76 -15.10 -5.26
CA GLU A 253 10.79 -15.74 -6.15
C GLU A 253 10.91 -15.27 -7.60
N ILE A 254 11.24 -13.98 -7.82
CA ILE A 254 11.19 -13.38 -9.15
C ILE A 254 12.52 -12.83 -9.67
N GLY A 255 13.58 -12.89 -8.85
CA GLY A 255 14.93 -12.47 -9.25
C GLY A 255 15.13 -10.95 -9.32
N THR A 256 14.37 -10.19 -8.53
CA THR A 256 14.52 -8.72 -8.36
C THR A 256 15.48 -8.38 -7.22
N ASP A 257 15.70 -7.08 -6.97
CA ASP A 257 16.53 -6.56 -5.86
C ASP A 257 15.81 -5.42 -5.12
N TYR A 258 14.52 -5.61 -4.80
CA TYR A 258 13.76 -4.61 -4.03
C TYR A 258 14.32 -4.43 -2.63
N LYS A 259 14.52 -3.18 -2.25
CA LYS A 259 14.97 -2.74 -0.93
C LYS A 259 14.15 -1.52 -0.50
N LEU A 260 14.20 -1.18 0.78
CA LEU A 260 13.60 0.06 1.29
C LEU A 260 14.17 1.28 0.55
N PHE A 261 15.46 1.23 0.23
CA PHE A 261 16.19 2.23 -0.56
C PHE A 261 17.12 1.50 -1.53
N ASN A 262 16.94 1.71 -2.83
CA ASN A 262 17.83 1.18 -3.85
C ASN A 262 18.82 2.25 -4.30
N TYR A 263 20.08 1.88 -4.41
CA TYR A 263 21.12 2.73 -4.99
C TYR A 263 21.37 2.32 -6.43
N TYR A 264 21.35 3.30 -7.35
CA TYR A 264 21.59 3.09 -8.76
C TYR A 264 22.64 4.06 -9.29
N GLY A 265 23.58 3.61 -10.13
CA GLY A 265 24.57 4.44 -10.80
C GLY A 265 26.01 4.26 -10.31
N ALA A 266 26.83 5.33 -10.39
CA ALA A 266 28.25 5.26 -10.08
C ALA A 266 28.51 5.02 -8.59
N PRO A 267 29.34 4.03 -8.20
CA PRO A 267 29.64 3.77 -6.79
C PRO A 267 30.43 4.92 -6.12
N ASP A 268 31.09 5.76 -6.92
CA ASP A 268 31.84 6.94 -6.50
C ASP A 268 31.19 8.25 -7.00
N ALA A 269 29.85 8.29 -6.99
CA ALA A 269 29.10 9.43 -7.49
C ALA A 269 29.48 10.75 -6.82
N GLU A 270 29.66 11.80 -7.62
CA GLU A 270 29.87 13.16 -7.15
C GLU A 270 28.55 13.92 -6.93
N GLN A 271 27.48 13.46 -7.57
CA GLN A 271 26.14 14.00 -7.45
C GLN A 271 25.15 12.86 -7.26
N VAL A 272 24.28 12.97 -6.26
CA VAL A 272 23.27 11.96 -5.92
C VAL A 272 21.89 12.62 -6.00
N ILE A 273 21.01 12.01 -6.78
CA ILE A 273 19.58 12.36 -6.82
C ILE A 273 18.86 11.46 -5.81
N ILE A 274 17.92 12.03 -5.07
CA ILE A 274 17.02 11.27 -4.19
C ILE A 274 15.61 11.44 -4.74
N ALA A 275 14.95 10.36 -5.12
CA ALA A 275 13.63 10.42 -5.73
C ALA A 275 12.76 9.20 -5.36
N MET A 276 11.44 9.32 -5.62
CA MET A 276 10.46 8.25 -5.54
C MET A 276 9.39 8.44 -6.62
N GLY A 277 8.68 7.36 -6.96
CA GLY A 277 7.62 7.36 -7.97
C GLY A 277 8.14 7.26 -9.40
N SER A 278 7.28 7.52 -10.37
CA SER A 278 7.51 7.25 -11.80
C SER A 278 8.71 7.98 -12.41
N VAL A 279 9.22 9.02 -11.77
CA VAL A 279 10.41 9.73 -12.22
C VAL A 279 11.69 8.88 -12.12
N CYS A 280 11.70 7.86 -11.25
CA CYS A 280 12.90 7.03 -11.02
C CYS A 280 13.35 6.30 -12.28
N ASP A 281 12.45 5.68 -13.05
CA ASP A 281 12.80 5.01 -14.30
C ASP A 281 13.48 5.98 -15.30
N THR A 282 12.97 7.21 -15.41
CA THR A 282 13.56 8.24 -16.28
C THR A 282 14.93 8.69 -15.78
N ILE A 283 15.10 8.79 -14.45
CA ILE A 283 16.38 9.16 -13.84
C ILE A 283 17.42 8.06 -14.08
N GLU A 284 17.06 6.79 -13.94
CA GLU A 284 17.96 5.65 -14.18
C GLU A 284 18.47 5.64 -15.63
N GLU A 285 17.57 5.77 -16.61
CA GLU A 285 17.96 5.88 -18.02
C GLU A 285 18.87 7.10 -18.28
N THR A 286 18.56 8.23 -17.63
CA THR A 286 19.38 9.45 -17.73
C THR A 286 20.77 9.23 -17.13
N ILE A 287 20.86 8.55 -15.99
CA ILE A 287 22.13 8.21 -15.35
C ILE A 287 22.97 7.35 -16.27
N ASP A 288 22.40 6.31 -16.87
CA ASP A 288 23.13 5.45 -17.82
C ASP A 288 23.71 6.23 -18.99
N TYR A 289 22.91 7.14 -19.56
CA TYR A 289 23.37 8.03 -20.63
C TYR A 289 24.51 8.95 -20.16
N MET A 290 24.43 9.49 -18.96
CA MET A 290 25.45 10.40 -18.42
C MET A 290 26.72 9.66 -17.99
N LEU A 291 26.60 8.44 -17.43
CA LEU A 291 27.73 7.57 -17.10
C LEU A 291 28.54 7.21 -18.36
N ALA A 292 27.85 6.94 -19.48
CA ALA A 292 28.51 6.70 -20.77
C ALA A 292 29.31 7.91 -21.27
N GLN A 293 29.05 9.12 -20.76
CA GLN A 293 29.81 10.33 -21.04
C GLN A 293 30.89 10.64 -19.98
N GLY A 294 31.13 9.71 -19.06
CA GLY A 294 32.15 9.85 -18.00
C GLY A 294 31.77 10.74 -16.82
N LYS A 295 30.46 11.04 -16.64
CA LYS A 295 29.95 11.76 -15.46
C LYS A 295 29.62 10.78 -14.35
N LYS A 296 29.81 11.20 -13.08
CA LYS A 296 29.63 10.37 -11.89
C LYS A 296 28.34 10.76 -11.15
N LEU A 297 27.27 10.12 -11.54
CA LEU A 297 25.92 10.37 -11.03
C LEU A 297 25.33 9.11 -10.41
N SER A 298 24.41 9.28 -9.47
CA SER A 298 23.63 8.18 -8.91
C SER A 298 22.23 8.61 -8.47
N LEU A 299 21.37 7.62 -8.25
CA LEU A 299 20.04 7.75 -7.68
C LEU A 299 19.96 6.96 -6.37
N ILE A 300 19.32 7.54 -5.37
CA ILE A 300 18.71 6.80 -4.26
C ILE A 300 17.21 6.77 -4.53
N HIS A 301 16.72 5.61 -4.93
CA HIS A 301 15.31 5.34 -5.16
C HIS A 301 14.65 4.95 -3.84
N ILE A 302 13.64 5.70 -3.43
CA ILE A 302 12.91 5.47 -2.18
C ILE A 302 11.66 4.66 -2.48
N SER A 303 11.61 3.40 -2.00
CA SER A 303 10.41 2.55 -2.05
C SER A 303 9.59 2.63 -0.76
N GLU A 304 10.24 2.92 0.39
CA GLU A 304 9.57 2.99 1.71
C GLU A 304 9.81 4.36 2.38
N PRO A 305 8.98 5.38 2.07
CA PRO A 305 9.13 6.73 2.63
C PRO A 305 8.43 6.92 3.99
N THR A 306 8.12 5.87 4.75
CA THR A 306 7.42 5.97 6.03
C THR A 306 8.15 6.90 6.99
N ARG A 307 7.45 7.92 7.46
CA ARG A 307 7.96 8.79 8.50
C ARG A 307 7.65 8.22 9.87
N ARG A 308 8.67 7.88 10.66
CA ARG A 308 8.48 7.69 12.10
C ARG A 308 8.08 9.02 12.72
N THR A 309 6.93 9.08 13.37
CA THR A 309 6.57 10.20 14.24
C THR A 309 7.09 9.84 15.63
N PRO A 310 8.21 10.41 16.10
CA PRO A 310 8.59 10.25 17.48
C PRO A 310 7.45 10.79 18.35
N ILE A 311 7.04 10.04 19.35
CA ILE A 311 6.20 10.58 20.42
C ILE A 311 7.15 11.43 21.26
N SER A 312 7.11 12.75 21.05
CA SER A 312 7.82 13.73 21.88
C SER A 312 6.95 14.16 23.02
#